data_a5ec0deb15e7aca7a4efa8bf761f79da
#
_entry.id   a5ec0deb15e7aca7a4efa8bf761f79da
#
_cell.length_a   1.000
_cell.length_b   1.000
_cell.length_c   1.000
_cell.angle_alpha   90.00
_cell.angle_beta   90.00
_cell.angle_gamma   90.00
#
_symmetry.space_group_name_H-M   'P 1'
#
loop_
_entity.id
_entity.type
_entity.pdbx_description
1 polymer ?
#
loop_
_entity_poly.entity_id
_entity_poly.type
_entity_poly.pdbx_seq_one_letter_code
_entity_poly.pdbx_strand_id
1 'polypeptide(L)'
;MSLFAPELLSPAGSLRAMRLAFAYGADAVYAGLPRMSLRVRNNSFDHEAMAQGISEAHALGKRFYAVTNVAPHNNKVRTLIKHLAPVVDMGPDALIVSDPGVIWLVRQQFPGMPMHLSVQANTVNWAAVKFWQEQGIERIILSRELGIEEIGEIREQVPDMELEVFVHGALCMAYSGRCMLSGYFNHRDPNQGACTNACRWKYEARPAREDEVGQWEPVVIEDKTRPGELMPMDEDEHGSYILNSKDLRAVEYVEQLTRMGVHSLKIEGRTKSPYYVARTAQVYRRAIDDAVTGKAFDPSLLFELE
;
A
#
# COMPACT_ATOMS: atom_id res chain seq x y z
N MET A 1 28.82 11.49 -8.29
CA MET A 1 27.84 11.99 -7.31
C MET A 1 27.14 10.78 -6.73
N SER A 2 27.09 10.63 -5.41
CA SER A 2 26.29 9.58 -4.78
C SER A 2 24.81 9.85 -5.05
N LEU A 3 24.08 8.82 -5.49
CA LEU A 3 22.63 8.92 -5.65
C LEU A 3 21.98 9.11 -4.27
N PHE A 4 20.86 9.83 -4.23
CA PHE A 4 20.03 9.90 -3.03
C PHE A 4 19.45 8.52 -2.75
N ALA A 5 19.61 8.03 -1.51
CA ALA A 5 19.04 6.75 -1.10
C ALA A 5 17.54 6.93 -0.78
N PRO A 6 16.63 6.25 -1.51
CA PRO A 6 15.23 6.31 -1.16
C PRO A 6 14.97 5.64 0.20
N GLU A 7 14.02 6.18 0.95
CA GLU A 7 13.51 5.58 2.17
C GLU A 7 12.84 4.23 1.86
N LEU A 8 13.20 3.19 2.59
CA LEU A 8 12.48 1.91 2.54
C LEU A 8 11.36 1.92 3.58
N LEU A 9 10.12 2.01 3.11
CA LEU A 9 8.92 2.05 3.93
C LEU A 9 8.25 0.66 4.00
N SER A 10 8.27 0.07 5.18
CA SER A 10 7.75 -1.28 5.41
C SER A 10 6.41 -1.28 6.16
N PRO A 11 5.53 -2.26 5.88
CA PRO A 11 4.27 -2.37 6.62
C PRO A 11 4.49 -2.90 8.03
N ALA A 12 3.70 -2.42 9.00
CA ALA A 12 3.65 -2.97 10.34
C ALA A 12 2.21 -3.25 10.77
N GLY A 13 1.87 -4.54 10.92
CA GLY A 13 0.61 -4.98 11.49
C GLY A 13 0.69 -5.26 13.00
N SER A 14 1.90 -5.28 13.57
CA SER A 14 2.18 -5.50 14.98
C SER A 14 3.55 -4.94 15.36
N LEU A 15 3.81 -4.75 16.66
CA LEU A 15 5.15 -4.39 17.16
C LEU A 15 6.22 -5.40 16.72
N ARG A 16 5.89 -6.69 16.70
CA ARG A 16 6.82 -7.74 16.23
C ARG A 16 7.19 -7.52 14.76
N ALA A 17 6.22 -7.27 13.90
CA ALA A 17 6.46 -7.01 12.49
C ALA A 17 7.29 -5.73 12.28
N MET A 18 7.00 -4.66 13.03
CA MET A 18 7.78 -3.42 13.03
C MET A 18 9.25 -3.65 13.41
N ARG A 19 9.49 -4.34 14.51
CA ARG A 19 10.87 -4.63 14.97
C ARG A 19 11.66 -5.43 13.95
N LEU A 20 11.00 -6.40 13.28
CA LEU A 20 11.63 -7.16 12.20
C LEU A 20 11.86 -6.28 10.97
N ALA A 21 10.92 -5.41 10.59
CA ALA A 21 11.12 -4.47 9.49
C ALA A 21 12.41 -3.64 9.70
N PHE A 22 12.58 -3.05 10.87
CA PHE A 22 13.78 -2.27 11.21
C PHE A 22 15.04 -3.12 11.27
N ALA A 23 14.99 -4.30 11.89
CA ALA A 23 16.14 -5.22 11.97
C ALA A 23 16.63 -5.68 10.59
N TYR A 24 15.74 -5.72 9.60
CA TYR A 24 16.05 -6.12 8.23
C TYR A 24 16.16 -4.95 7.24
N GLY A 25 16.31 -3.72 7.74
CA GLY A 25 16.80 -2.59 6.95
C GLY A 25 15.74 -1.57 6.52
N ALA A 26 14.50 -1.65 7.02
CA ALA A 26 13.54 -0.57 6.80
C ALA A 26 13.99 0.74 7.49
N ASP A 27 13.71 1.87 6.84
CA ASP A 27 13.98 3.21 7.37
C ASP A 27 12.76 3.79 8.08
N ALA A 28 11.58 3.36 7.63
CA ALA A 28 10.30 3.77 8.18
C ALA A 28 9.31 2.61 8.18
N VAL A 29 8.30 2.73 9.05
CA VAL A 29 7.14 1.82 9.05
C VAL A 29 5.84 2.61 9.00
N TYR A 30 4.79 1.96 8.48
CA TYR A 30 3.44 2.52 8.55
C TYR A 30 2.49 1.53 9.22
N ALA A 31 1.71 2.03 10.16
CA ALA A 31 0.69 1.29 10.89
C ALA A 31 -0.57 2.12 11.10
N GLY A 32 -1.68 1.49 11.40
CA GLY A 32 -2.94 2.21 11.60
C GLY A 32 -3.78 1.59 12.69
N LEU A 33 -4.51 2.42 13.41
CA LEU A 33 -5.47 1.99 14.41
C LEU A 33 -6.74 1.41 13.77
N PRO A 34 -7.43 0.47 14.43
CA PRO A 34 -8.76 0.07 14.06
C PRO A 34 -9.69 1.29 13.92
N ARG A 35 -10.63 1.26 12.96
CA ARG A 35 -11.57 2.34 12.62
C ARG A 35 -10.96 3.57 11.92
N MET A 36 -9.64 3.75 11.92
CA MET A 36 -8.97 4.86 11.25
C MET A 36 -8.27 4.45 9.95
N SER A 37 -8.00 3.16 9.79
CA SER A 37 -7.34 2.63 8.60
C SER A 37 -8.16 1.53 7.93
N LEU A 38 -7.92 1.30 6.63
CA LEU A 38 -8.67 0.29 5.84
C LEU A 38 -8.36 -1.15 6.24
N ARG A 39 -7.16 -1.42 6.72
CA ARG A 39 -6.73 -2.77 7.11
C ARG A 39 -6.96 -2.99 8.59
N VAL A 40 -8.13 -3.55 8.93
CA VAL A 40 -8.52 -3.82 10.32
C VAL A 40 -8.18 -5.24 10.76
N ARG A 41 -8.19 -6.21 9.82
CA ARG A 41 -7.86 -7.61 10.12
C ARG A 41 -6.35 -7.76 10.30
N ASN A 42 -5.96 -8.61 11.27
CA ASN A 42 -4.55 -8.90 11.61
C ASN A 42 -3.76 -7.64 12.00
N ASN A 43 -4.43 -6.60 12.47
CA ASN A 43 -3.82 -5.41 13.01
C ASN A 43 -3.90 -5.47 14.53
N SER A 44 -2.73 -5.57 15.18
CA SER A 44 -2.59 -5.65 16.64
C SER A 44 -2.22 -4.32 17.29
N PHE A 45 -2.25 -3.21 16.52
CA PHE A 45 -2.02 -1.90 17.08
C PHE A 45 -3.29 -1.37 17.75
N ASP A 46 -3.22 -1.19 19.04
CA ASP A 46 -4.07 -0.30 19.84
C ASP A 46 -3.29 0.99 20.16
N HIS A 47 -3.84 1.86 21.01
CA HIS A 47 -3.18 3.11 21.38
C HIS A 47 -1.88 2.89 22.12
N GLU A 48 -1.80 1.90 23.01
CA GLU A 48 -0.60 1.59 23.80
C GLU A 48 0.52 1.06 22.89
N ALA A 49 0.20 0.06 22.06
CA ALA A 49 1.15 -0.49 21.10
C ALA A 49 1.62 0.56 20.08
N MET A 50 0.76 1.50 19.68
CA MET A 50 1.14 2.58 18.77
C MET A 50 2.12 3.55 19.43
N ALA A 51 1.83 4.01 20.65
CA ALA A 51 2.73 4.88 21.42
C ALA A 51 4.10 4.21 21.64
N GLN A 52 4.09 2.91 22.03
CA GLN A 52 5.31 2.11 22.16
C GLN A 52 6.07 2.02 20.84
N GLY A 53 5.37 1.74 19.73
CA GLY A 53 5.97 1.60 18.40
C GLY A 53 6.64 2.91 17.92
N ILE A 54 6.00 4.04 18.11
CA ILE A 54 6.56 5.36 17.79
C ILE A 54 7.82 5.62 18.63
N SER A 55 7.76 5.38 19.94
CA SER A 55 8.90 5.57 20.84
C SER A 55 10.08 4.66 20.46
N GLU A 56 9.84 3.38 20.16
CA GLU A 56 10.89 2.45 19.73
C GLU A 56 11.51 2.85 18.38
N ALA A 57 10.66 3.30 17.41
CA ALA A 57 11.15 3.78 16.11
C ALA A 57 12.09 4.97 16.29
N HIS A 58 11.68 5.97 17.07
CA HIS A 58 12.49 7.17 17.35
C HIS A 58 13.78 6.84 18.09
N ALA A 59 13.75 5.92 19.04
CA ALA A 59 14.96 5.48 19.76
C ALA A 59 16.00 4.83 18.81
N LEU A 60 15.54 4.28 17.67
CA LEU A 60 16.40 3.72 16.61
C LEU A 60 16.77 4.76 15.53
N GLY A 61 16.32 6.02 15.64
CA GLY A 61 16.47 7.02 14.59
C GLY A 61 15.66 6.71 13.33
N LYS A 62 14.59 5.94 13.47
CA LYS A 62 13.68 5.51 12.41
C LYS A 62 12.36 6.27 12.47
N ARG A 63 11.55 6.18 11.40
CA ARG A 63 10.28 6.91 11.28
C ARG A 63 9.07 6.00 11.43
N PHE A 64 8.00 6.57 11.95
CA PHE A 64 6.71 5.89 12.11
C PHE A 64 5.58 6.75 11.54
N TYR A 65 4.87 6.22 10.53
CA TYR A 65 3.75 6.92 9.90
C TYR A 65 2.42 6.31 10.34
N ALA A 66 1.55 7.15 10.91
CA ALA A 66 0.22 6.72 11.36
C ALA A 66 -0.80 6.81 10.23
N VAL A 67 -1.49 5.70 9.95
CA VAL A 67 -2.44 5.61 8.84
C VAL A 67 -3.85 6.01 9.30
N THR A 68 -4.40 7.04 8.67
CA THR A 68 -5.79 7.49 8.82
C THR A 68 -6.46 7.70 7.47
N ASN A 69 -6.46 6.65 6.65
CA ASN A 69 -6.84 6.69 5.24
C ASN A 69 -8.25 6.13 4.96
N VAL A 70 -9.14 6.16 5.92
CA VAL A 70 -10.56 5.88 5.69
C VAL A 70 -11.24 7.04 4.95
N ALA A 71 -12.31 6.75 4.20
CA ALA A 71 -13.24 7.75 3.67
C ALA A 71 -14.45 7.86 4.64
N PRO A 72 -14.41 8.75 5.64
CA PRO A 72 -15.40 8.77 6.68
C PRO A 72 -16.69 9.44 6.22
N HIS A 73 -17.85 8.81 6.50
CA HIS A 73 -19.14 9.46 6.38
C HIS A 73 -19.38 10.45 7.53
N ASN A 74 -20.35 11.33 7.40
CA ASN A 74 -20.63 12.41 8.35
C ASN A 74 -20.69 11.99 9.84
N ASN A 75 -21.19 10.79 10.14
CA ASN A 75 -21.22 10.26 11.49
C ASN A 75 -19.82 10.01 12.06
N LYS A 76 -18.87 9.55 11.26
CA LYS A 76 -17.48 9.36 11.65
C LYS A 76 -16.71 10.69 11.68
N VAL A 77 -16.96 11.59 10.72
CA VAL A 77 -16.31 12.90 10.67
C VAL A 77 -16.51 13.68 11.97
N ARG A 78 -17.72 13.63 12.57
CA ARG A 78 -18.04 14.33 13.84
C ARG A 78 -17.14 13.93 15.00
N THR A 79 -16.61 12.73 14.99
CA THR A 79 -15.77 12.19 16.09
C THR A 79 -14.32 11.99 15.69
N LEU A 80 -13.99 12.20 14.40
CA LEU A 80 -12.67 11.89 13.85
C LEU A 80 -11.55 12.58 14.63
N ILE A 81 -11.66 13.89 14.80
CA ILE A 81 -10.61 14.68 15.48
C ILE A 81 -10.43 14.23 16.93
N LYS A 82 -11.51 13.94 17.63
CA LYS A 82 -11.42 13.41 19.00
C LYS A 82 -10.65 12.09 19.09
N HIS A 83 -10.78 11.22 18.06
CA HIS A 83 -10.06 9.95 18.01
C HIS A 83 -8.65 10.11 17.46
N LEU A 84 -8.40 11.14 16.64
CA LEU A 84 -7.09 11.40 16.05
C LEU A 84 -6.15 12.15 16.99
N ALA A 85 -6.68 13.04 17.84
CA ALA A 85 -5.86 13.84 18.74
C ALA A 85 -4.89 12.99 19.58
N PRO A 86 -5.31 11.90 20.26
CA PRO A 86 -4.36 11.06 20.99
C PRO A 86 -3.25 10.46 20.11
N VAL A 87 -3.53 10.20 18.83
CA VAL A 87 -2.51 9.69 17.89
C VAL A 87 -1.50 10.76 17.54
N VAL A 88 -1.97 11.99 17.31
CA VAL A 88 -1.09 13.15 17.05
C VAL A 88 -0.22 13.43 18.27
N ASP A 89 -0.78 13.34 19.48
CA ASP A 89 -0.06 13.54 20.74
C ASP A 89 1.05 12.51 20.99
N MET A 90 0.95 11.32 20.38
CA MET A 90 2.03 10.31 20.40
C MET A 90 3.24 10.72 19.55
N GLY A 91 3.10 11.72 18.66
CA GLY A 91 4.16 12.25 17.83
C GLY A 91 4.60 11.35 16.67
N PRO A 92 3.69 10.78 15.85
CA PRO A 92 4.12 10.12 14.61
C PRO A 92 4.78 11.12 13.66
N ASP A 93 5.70 10.67 12.82
CA ASP A 93 6.43 11.54 11.89
C ASP A 93 5.52 12.10 10.77
N ALA A 94 4.44 11.40 10.42
CA ALA A 94 3.38 11.90 9.54
C ALA A 94 2.08 11.11 9.69
N LEU A 95 0.98 11.70 9.20
CA LEU A 95 -0.29 11.01 8.98
C LEU A 95 -0.45 10.64 7.51
N ILE A 96 -0.78 9.38 7.21
CA ILE A 96 -1.15 8.96 5.86
C ILE A 96 -2.66 9.11 5.71
N VAL A 97 -3.10 10.08 4.91
CA VAL A 97 -4.49 10.52 4.75
C VAL A 97 -4.96 10.36 3.30
N SER A 98 -6.28 10.29 3.05
CA SER A 98 -6.83 10.16 1.69
C SER A 98 -8.01 11.08 1.41
N ASP A 99 -8.82 11.34 2.42
CA ASP A 99 -10.06 12.09 2.26
C ASP A 99 -9.83 13.61 2.38
N PRO A 100 -10.28 14.43 1.39
CA PRO A 100 -10.07 15.87 1.42
C PRO A 100 -10.65 16.56 2.65
N GLY A 101 -11.79 16.07 3.16
CA GLY A 101 -12.41 16.61 4.36
C GLY A 101 -11.57 16.31 5.61
N VAL A 102 -10.96 15.11 5.69
CA VAL A 102 -10.01 14.75 6.74
C VAL A 102 -8.77 15.63 6.68
N ILE A 103 -8.20 15.82 5.48
CA ILE A 103 -7.04 16.69 5.26
C ILE A 103 -7.34 18.11 5.74
N TRP A 104 -8.49 18.65 5.36
CA TRP A 104 -8.91 19.98 5.78
C TRP A 104 -9.04 20.08 7.31
N LEU A 105 -9.69 19.11 7.96
CA LEU A 105 -9.84 19.08 9.42
C LEU A 105 -8.50 18.96 10.16
N VAL A 106 -7.59 18.10 9.68
CA VAL A 106 -6.24 17.94 10.25
C VAL A 106 -5.46 19.25 10.18
N ARG A 107 -5.49 19.94 9.04
CA ARG A 107 -4.83 21.25 8.88
C ARG A 107 -5.37 22.30 9.85
N GLN A 108 -6.69 22.29 10.12
CA GLN A 108 -7.30 23.25 11.05
C GLN A 108 -6.95 22.95 12.51
N GLN A 109 -6.92 21.69 12.90
CA GLN A 109 -6.77 21.27 14.28
C GLN A 109 -5.31 20.98 14.67
N PHE A 110 -4.49 20.53 13.72
CA PHE A 110 -3.09 20.14 13.92
C PHE A 110 -2.20 20.72 12.82
N PRO A 111 -2.06 22.07 12.73
CA PRO A 111 -1.43 22.73 11.59
C PRO A 111 0.05 22.38 11.39
N GLY A 112 0.72 21.83 12.39
CA GLY A 112 2.12 21.38 12.31
C GLY A 112 2.29 19.89 12.03
N MET A 113 1.19 19.12 11.84
CA MET A 113 1.29 17.69 11.59
C MET A 113 1.55 17.40 10.11
N PRO A 114 2.70 16.78 9.77
CA PRO A 114 3.00 16.38 8.40
C PRO A 114 1.96 15.40 7.85
N MET A 115 1.60 15.55 6.57
CA MET A 115 0.62 14.70 5.90
C MET A 115 1.19 14.10 4.62
N HIS A 116 1.08 12.77 4.51
CA HIS A 116 1.35 12.03 3.28
C HIS A 116 0.03 11.62 2.63
N LEU A 117 -0.13 11.90 1.35
CA LEU A 117 -1.33 11.54 0.61
C LEU A 117 -1.33 10.05 0.28
N SER A 118 -2.35 9.34 0.75
CA SER A 118 -2.52 7.92 0.47
C SER A 118 -2.80 7.66 -1.01
N VAL A 119 -2.34 6.52 -1.52
CA VAL A 119 -2.67 6.00 -2.86
C VAL A 119 -4.16 5.99 -3.17
N GLN A 120 -5.02 5.98 -2.15
CA GLN A 120 -6.48 6.01 -2.29
C GLN A 120 -7.04 7.34 -2.81
N ALA A 121 -6.24 8.40 -2.82
CA ALA A 121 -6.60 9.64 -3.50
C ALA A 121 -6.47 9.51 -5.03
N ASN A 122 -5.94 8.39 -5.56
CA ASN A 122 -5.79 8.10 -6.98
C ASN A 122 -5.06 9.21 -7.75
N THR A 123 -3.90 9.61 -7.23
CA THR A 123 -3.06 10.62 -7.89
C THR A 123 -2.27 9.96 -9.01
N VAL A 124 -2.60 10.30 -10.26
CA VAL A 124 -2.09 9.65 -11.48
C VAL A 124 -1.47 10.61 -12.49
N ASN A 125 -1.28 11.88 -12.15
CA ASN A 125 -0.64 12.85 -13.04
C ASN A 125 -0.03 14.02 -12.27
N TRP A 126 0.89 14.74 -12.90
CA TRP A 126 1.62 15.85 -12.30
C TRP A 126 0.72 17.01 -11.87
N ALA A 127 -0.39 17.27 -12.57
CA ALA A 127 -1.30 18.37 -12.21
C ALA A 127 -2.03 18.06 -10.88
N ALA A 128 -2.45 16.81 -10.68
CA ALA A 128 -2.99 16.37 -9.39
C ALA A 128 -1.94 16.43 -8.26
N VAL A 129 -0.68 16.13 -8.57
CA VAL A 129 0.43 16.27 -7.60
C VAL A 129 0.61 17.73 -7.19
N LYS A 130 0.62 18.68 -8.14
CA LYS A 130 0.67 20.13 -7.84
C LYS A 130 -0.51 20.60 -6.99
N PHE A 131 -1.72 20.18 -7.34
CA PHE A 131 -2.89 20.49 -6.54
C PHE A 131 -2.73 20.10 -5.08
N TRP A 132 -2.28 18.87 -4.82
CA TRP A 132 -2.09 18.40 -3.46
C TRP A 132 -0.93 19.08 -2.74
N GLN A 133 0.13 19.44 -3.46
CA GLN A 133 1.23 20.25 -2.92
C GLN A 133 0.73 21.61 -2.42
N GLU A 134 -0.12 22.29 -3.19
CA GLU A 134 -0.77 23.56 -2.79
C GLU A 134 -1.72 23.37 -1.59
N GLN A 135 -2.25 22.15 -1.41
CA GLN A 135 -3.01 21.79 -0.22
C GLN A 135 -2.13 21.47 1.00
N GLY A 136 -0.81 21.64 0.93
CA GLY A 136 0.12 21.41 2.03
C GLY A 136 0.37 19.93 2.35
N ILE A 137 0.23 19.06 1.36
CA ILE A 137 0.70 17.69 1.44
C ILE A 137 2.21 17.69 1.20
N GLU A 138 2.96 16.96 2.03
CA GLU A 138 4.42 16.91 1.95
C GLU A 138 4.92 15.74 1.08
N ARG A 139 4.20 14.61 1.07
CA ARG A 139 4.53 13.43 0.27
C ARG A 139 3.29 12.84 -0.38
N ILE A 140 3.43 12.38 -1.62
CA ILE A 140 2.34 11.71 -2.35
C ILE A 140 2.71 10.28 -2.65
N ILE A 141 1.84 9.35 -2.21
CA ILE A 141 1.89 7.94 -2.58
C ILE A 141 1.18 7.80 -3.92
N LEU A 142 1.95 7.66 -4.99
CA LEU A 142 1.43 7.55 -6.34
C LEU A 142 0.60 6.29 -6.55
N SER A 143 -0.33 6.37 -7.47
CA SER A 143 -1.19 5.25 -7.85
C SER A 143 -0.38 4.14 -8.51
N ARG A 144 -0.76 2.87 -8.27
CA ARG A 144 -0.06 1.70 -8.81
C ARG A 144 -0.38 1.43 -10.27
N GLU A 145 -1.33 2.14 -10.80
CA GLU A 145 -1.74 2.11 -12.20
C GLU A 145 -0.76 2.85 -13.13
N LEU A 146 0.17 3.64 -12.55
CA LEU A 146 1.18 4.38 -13.30
C LEU A 146 2.33 3.49 -13.78
N GLY A 147 2.68 3.66 -15.06
CA GLY A 147 3.93 3.14 -15.62
C GLY A 147 5.15 3.91 -15.10
N ILE A 148 6.33 3.31 -15.30
CA ILE A 148 7.57 3.89 -14.77
C ILE A 148 7.96 5.20 -15.47
N GLU A 149 7.62 5.33 -16.75
CA GLU A 149 7.82 6.53 -17.55
C GLU A 149 6.94 7.68 -17.05
N GLU A 150 5.69 7.39 -16.69
CA GLU A 150 4.75 8.37 -16.14
C GLU A 150 5.21 8.87 -14.76
N ILE A 151 5.80 7.99 -13.94
CA ILE A 151 6.43 8.38 -12.66
C ILE A 151 7.58 9.35 -12.91
N GLY A 152 8.42 9.07 -13.93
CA GLY A 152 9.49 9.93 -14.36
C GLY A 152 9.00 11.32 -14.78
N GLU A 153 7.96 11.37 -15.63
CA GLU A 153 7.34 12.63 -16.07
C GLU A 153 6.80 13.44 -14.88
N ILE A 154 6.10 12.79 -13.94
CA ILE A 154 5.61 13.45 -12.73
C ILE A 154 6.78 14.03 -11.93
N ARG A 155 7.87 13.28 -11.77
CA ARG A 155 9.07 13.73 -11.04
C ARG A 155 9.69 14.96 -11.66
N GLU A 156 9.80 15.01 -12.99
CA GLU A 156 10.34 16.16 -13.73
C GLU A 156 9.47 17.40 -13.61
N GLN A 157 8.14 17.23 -13.68
CA GLN A 157 7.18 18.34 -13.62
C GLN A 157 7.01 18.93 -12.22
N VAL A 158 7.25 18.14 -11.16
CA VAL A 158 7.09 18.57 -9.76
C VAL A 158 8.33 18.15 -8.93
N PRO A 159 9.49 18.78 -9.19
CA PRO A 159 10.76 18.36 -8.59
C PRO A 159 10.86 18.59 -7.08
N ASP A 160 10.04 19.45 -6.50
CA ASP A 160 10.08 19.79 -5.07
C ASP A 160 9.12 18.92 -4.23
N MET A 161 8.35 18.03 -4.88
CA MET A 161 7.40 17.15 -4.19
C MET A 161 8.01 15.81 -3.81
N GLU A 162 7.85 15.36 -2.58
CA GLU A 162 8.23 14.00 -2.22
C GLU A 162 7.29 12.97 -2.85
N LEU A 163 7.84 12.04 -3.62
CA LEU A 163 7.11 10.95 -4.24
C LEU A 163 7.42 9.63 -3.56
N GLU A 164 6.37 8.86 -3.30
CA GLU A 164 6.43 7.49 -2.76
C GLU A 164 5.75 6.53 -3.74
N VAL A 165 6.39 5.40 -4.01
CA VAL A 165 5.93 4.41 -4.98
C VAL A 165 5.85 3.03 -4.32
N PHE A 166 4.75 2.30 -4.56
CA PHE A 166 4.68 0.90 -4.16
C PHE A 166 5.60 0.05 -5.06
N VAL A 167 6.40 -0.79 -4.43
CA VAL A 167 7.34 -1.69 -5.15
C VAL A 167 7.07 -3.16 -4.89
N HIS A 168 6.27 -3.50 -3.87
CA HIS A 168 5.99 -4.90 -3.54
C HIS A 168 4.63 -5.10 -2.89
N GLY A 169 4.05 -6.27 -3.16
CA GLY A 169 2.89 -6.81 -2.46
C GLY A 169 1.57 -6.66 -3.21
N ALA A 170 0.51 -6.90 -2.49
CA ALA A 170 -0.83 -7.07 -3.04
C ALA A 170 -1.38 -5.88 -3.82
N LEU A 171 -1.81 -6.13 -5.05
CA LEU A 171 -2.59 -5.17 -5.84
C LEU A 171 -4.09 -5.32 -5.57
N CYS A 172 -4.87 -4.25 -5.74
CA CYS A 172 -6.32 -4.30 -5.76
C CYS A 172 -6.81 -4.61 -7.18
N MET A 173 -7.96 -5.32 -7.28
CA MET A 173 -8.66 -5.54 -8.55
C MET A 173 -9.40 -4.30 -9.07
N ALA A 174 -9.55 -3.29 -8.23
CA ALA A 174 -10.13 -2.00 -8.55
C ALA A 174 -9.06 -0.92 -8.39
N TYR A 175 -9.36 0.26 -8.89
CA TYR A 175 -8.54 1.44 -8.59
C TYR A 175 -8.23 1.51 -7.09
N SER A 176 -7.02 1.88 -6.77
CA SER A 176 -6.53 1.92 -5.39
C SER A 176 -7.51 2.66 -4.48
N GLY A 177 -8.11 1.91 -3.52
CA GLY A 177 -9.04 2.47 -2.55
C GLY A 177 -10.47 2.75 -3.03
N ARG A 178 -10.87 2.33 -4.24
CA ARG A 178 -12.25 2.48 -4.76
C ARG A 178 -12.89 1.14 -5.07
N CYS A 179 -12.79 0.21 -4.14
CA CYS A 179 -13.32 -1.14 -4.30
C CYS A 179 -14.73 -1.24 -3.72
N MET A 180 -15.65 -1.85 -4.46
CA MET A 180 -17.01 -2.15 -4.00
C MET A 180 -17.23 -3.65 -3.72
N LEU A 181 -16.23 -4.50 -3.98
CA LEU A 181 -16.38 -5.96 -3.94
C LEU A 181 -16.82 -6.47 -2.56
N SER A 182 -16.23 -5.95 -1.47
CA SER A 182 -16.65 -6.31 -0.11
C SER A 182 -18.07 -5.83 0.21
N GLY A 183 -18.51 -4.73 -0.38
CA GLY A 183 -19.90 -4.25 -0.28
C GLY A 183 -20.86 -5.19 -0.97
N TYR A 184 -20.51 -5.64 -2.17
CA TYR A 184 -21.30 -6.56 -2.97
C TYR A 184 -21.48 -7.92 -2.28
N PHE A 185 -20.39 -8.54 -1.81
CA PHE A 185 -20.45 -9.87 -1.19
C PHE A 185 -20.94 -9.87 0.27
N ASN A 186 -20.62 -8.83 1.05
CA ASN A 186 -20.75 -8.87 2.51
C ASN A 186 -21.47 -7.67 3.12
N HIS A 187 -22.01 -6.78 2.30
CA HIS A 187 -22.62 -5.52 2.75
C HIS A 187 -21.68 -4.68 3.67
N ARG A 188 -20.35 -4.77 3.44
CA ARG A 188 -19.34 -4.04 4.18
C ARG A 188 -18.59 -3.10 3.26
N ASP A 189 -18.54 -1.82 3.62
CA ASP A 189 -17.84 -0.82 2.83
C ASP A 189 -16.31 -0.89 3.06
N PRO A 190 -15.53 -1.34 2.05
CA PRO A 190 -14.09 -1.46 2.18
C PRO A 190 -13.42 -0.09 2.32
N ASN A 191 -14.04 0.99 1.84
CA ASN A 191 -13.48 2.33 1.84
C ASN A 191 -13.64 3.02 3.21
N GLN A 192 -14.49 2.45 4.07
CA GLN A 192 -14.65 2.87 5.47
C GLN A 192 -13.92 1.98 6.50
N GLY A 193 -12.99 1.14 6.04
CA GLY A 193 -12.20 0.27 6.91
C GLY A 193 -12.77 -1.12 7.10
N ALA A 194 -13.78 -1.54 6.33
CA ALA A 194 -14.41 -2.86 6.43
C ALA A 194 -14.08 -3.79 5.25
N CYS A 195 -12.88 -3.64 4.64
CA CYS A 195 -12.42 -4.52 3.58
C CYS A 195 -12.32 -5.97 4.07
N THR A 196 -13.04 -6.88 3.42
CA THR A 196 -13.04 -8.31 3.74
C THR A 196 -11.99 -9.10 2.97
N ASN A 197 -11.23 -8.45 2.09
CA ASN A 197 -10.31 -9.08 1.13
C ASN A 197 -11.02 -10.13 0.24
N ALA A 198 -12.28 -9.89 -0.13
CA ALA A 198 -13.07 -10.82 -0.93
C ALA A 198 -12.40 -11.17 -2.28
N CYS A 199 -11.62 -10.24 -2.86
CA CYS A 199 -10.83 -10.50 -4.08
C CYS A 199 -9.70 -11.53 -3.89
N ARG A 200 -9.47 -12.02 -2.68
CA ARG A 200 -8.41 -12.98 -2.33
C ARG A 200 -8.96 -14.21 -1.59
N TRP A 201 -10.28 -14.38 -1.57
CA TRP A 201 -10.87 -15.60 -1.04
C TRP A 201 -10.62 -16.74 -2.01
N LYS A 202 -10.59 -17.94 -1.47
CA LYS A 202 -10.67 -19.14 -2.27
C LYS A 202 -12.11 -19.28 -2.77
N TYR A 203 -12.27 -19.25 -4.08
CA TYR A 203 -13.53 -19.49 -4.74
C TYR A 203 -13.42 -20.85 -5.44
N GLU A 204 -14.45 -21.68 -5.31
CA GLU A 204 -14.59 -22.85 -6.15
C GLU A 204 -15.25 -22.40 -7.45
N ALA A 205 -14.55 -22.54 -8.56
CA ALA A 205 -15.16 -22.42 -9.86
C ALA A 205 -16.02 -23.67 -10.08
N ARG A 206 -17.28 -23.44 -10.35
CA ARG A 206 -18.18 -24.52 -10.80
C ARG A 206 -18.60 -24.21 -12.21
N PRO A 207 -18.55 -25.19 -13.12
CA PRO A 207 -19.00 -25.00 -14.49
C PRO A 207 -20.45 -24.54 -14.47
N ALA A 208 -20.80 -23.67 -15.41
CA ALA A 208 -22.15 -23.13 -15.53
C ALA A 208 -23.14 -24.15 -16.16
N ARG A 209 -22.64 -25.23 -16.71
CA ARG A 209 -23.45 -26.27 -17.37
C ARG A 209 -22.89 -27.66 -17.04
N GLU A 210 -23.80 -28.57 -16.76
CA GLU A 210 -23.57 -29.99 -16.71
C GLU A 210 -23.83 -30.55 -18.13
N ASP A 211 -22.91 -31.32 -18.68
CA ASP A 211 -23.11 -31.96 -19.97
C ASP A 211 -24.13 -33.12 -19.86
N GLU A 212 -24.49 -33.71 -20.99
CA GLU A 212 -25.48 -34.80 -21.05
C GLU A 212 -25.02 -36.09 -20.29
N VAL A 213 -23.74 -36.12 -19.85
CA VAL A 213 -23.15 -37.23 -19.08
C VAL A 213 -22.86 -36.82 -17.63
N GLY A 214 -23.28 -35.62 -17.17
CA GLY A 214 -23.06 -35.13 -15.82
C GLY A 214 -21.65 -34.60 -15.61
N GLN A 215 -20.90 -34.27 -16.66
CA GLN A 215 -19.61 -33.60 -16.58
C GLN A 215 -19.84 -32.10 -16.72
N TRP A 216 -19.22 -31.38 -15.81
CA TRP A 216 -19.25 -29.92 -15.80
C TRP A 216 -18.16 -29.34 -16.72
N GLU A 217 -18.54 -28.49 -17.65
CA GLU A 217 -17.60 -27.86 -18.56
C GLU A 217 -16.75 -26.81 -17.83
N PRO A 218 -15.43 -26.76 -18.11
CA PRO A 218 -14.60 -25.71 -17.54
C PRO A 218 -15.06 -24.32 -18.03
N VAL A 219 -15.29 -23.39 -17.11
CA VAL A 219 -15.69 -22.03 -17.44
C VAL A 219 -14.46 -21.23 -17.83
N VAL A 220 -14.39 -20.84 -19.09
CA VAL A 220 -13.46 -19.83 -19.58
C VAL A 220 -14.22 -18.52 -19.77
N ILE A 221 -13.65 -17.44 -19.30
CA ILE A 221 -14.19 -16.09 -19.53
C ILE A 221 -13.58 -15.56 -20.81
N GLU A 222 -14.41 -15.25 -21.79
CA GLU A 222 -14.01 -14.61 -23.03
C GLU A 222 -14.52 -13.15 -23.04
N ASP A 223 -13.63 -12.21 -23.27
CA ASP A 223 -14.02 -10.84 -23.56
C ASP A 223 -14.53 -10.76 -25.01
N LYS A 224 -15.78 -10.38 -25.20
CA LYS A 224 -16.40 -10.22 -26.52
C LYS A 224 -15.67 -9.22 -27.44
N THR A 225 -14.87 -8.33 -26.88
CA THR A 225 -14.03 -7.37 -27.64
C THR A 225 -12.69 -7.96 -28.06
N ARG A 226 -12.34 -9.17 -27.54
CA ARG A 226 -11.11 -9.91 -27.82
C ARG A 226 -11.46 -11.39 -28.10
N PRO A 227 -12.17 -11.67 -29.17
CA PRO A 227 -12.56 -13.03 -29.48
C PRO A 227 -11.34 -13.93 -29.70
N GLY A 228 -11.31 -15.06 -28.99
CA GLY A 228 -10.19 -16.02 -29.00
C GLY A 228 -9.18 -15.83 -27.85
N GLU A 229 -9.21 -14.74 -27.08
CA GLU A 229 -8.45 -14.62 -25.84
C GLU A 229 -9.26 -15.21 -24.68
N LEU A 230 -9.09 -16.52 -24.48
CA LEU A 230 -9.69 -17.22 -23.35
C LEU A 230 -8.87 -16.91 -22.09
N MET A 231 -9.50 -16.33 -21.08
CA MET A 231 -8.90 -16.13 -19.76
C MET A 231 -9.17 -17.37 -18.90
N PRO A 232 -8.15 -18.21 -18.63
CA PRO A 232 -8.35 -19.39 -17.81
C PRO A 232 -8.68 -18.98 -16.37
N MET A 233 -9.66 -19.65 -15.80
CA MET A 233 -9.84 -19.69 -14.37
C MET A 233 -8.91 -20.78 -13.85
N ASP A 234 -7.82 -20.39 -13.21
CA ASP A 234 -6.90 -21.33 -12.61
C ASP A 234 -7.52 -21.96 -11.36
N GLU A 235 -7.53 -23.28 -11.29
CA GLU A 235 -7.92 -24.06 -10.14
C GLU A 235 -6.76 -25.00 -9.75
N ASP A 236 -6.35 -24.96 -8.49
CA ASP A 236 -5.39 -25.89 -7.92
C ASP A 236 -5.96 -26.52 -6.65
N GLU A 237 -5.18 -27.38 -6.00
CA GLU A 237 -5.54 -28.04 -4.75
C GLU A 237 -5.83 -27.07 -3.58
N HIS A 238 -5.52 -25.78 -3.76
CA HIS A 238 -5.71 -24.72 -2.76
C HIS A 238 -6.91 -23.81 -3.06
N GLY A 239 -7.55 -23.94 -4.23
CA GLY A 239 -8.77 -23.20 -4.61
C GLY A 239 -8.74 -22.62 -6.01
N SER A 240 -9.87 -22.00 -6.40
CA SER A 240 -10.03 -21.34 -7.68
C SER A 240 -9.69 -19.85 -7.58
N TYR A 241 -8.96 -19.35 -8.56
CA TYR A 241 -8.46 -17.98 -8.64
C TYR A 241 -9.22 -17.20 -9.70
N ILE A 242 -10.38 -16.68 -9.33
CA ILE A 242 -11.15 -15.73 -10.12
C ILE A 242 -10.77 -14.33 -9.66
N LEU A 243 -10.36 -13.44 -10.54
CA LEU A 243 -10.01 -12.06 -10.20
C LEU A 243 -8.79 -11.91 -9.24
N ASN A 244 -7.92 -12.89 -9.16
CA ASN A 244 -6.72 -12.79 -8.32
C ASN A 244 -5.63 -11.98 -9.05
N SER A 245 -5.45 -10.72 -8.68
CA SER A 245 -4.31 -9.95 -9.16
C SER A 245 -3.02 -10.50 -8.55
N LYS A 246 -2.00 -10.71 -9.39
CA LYS A 246 -0.65 -11.06 -8.92
C LYS A 246 -0.12 -9.98 -7.98
N ASP A 247 0.69 -10.37 -7.00
CA ASP A 247 1.39 -9.40 -6.16
C ASP A 247 2.42 -8.64 -7.02
N LEU A 248 2.53 -7.34 -6.80
CA LEU A 248 3.58 -6.52 -7.42
C LEU A 248 4.94 -6.98 -6.91
N ARG A 249 5.91 -7.11 -7.82
CA ARG A 249 7.31 -7.40 -7.51
C ARG A 249 8.19 -6.56 -8.43
N ALA A 250 8.55 -5.36 -7.97
CA ALA A 250 9.27 -4.36 -8.76
C ALA A 250 10.72 -4.17 -8.29
N VAL A 251 11.35 -5.22 -7.73
CA VAL A 251 12.71 -5.13 -7.21
C VAL A 251 13.74 -4.80 -8.31
N GLU A 252 13.50 -5.26 -9.52
CA GLU A 252 14.35 -4.97 -10.71
C GLU A 252 14.32 -3.50 -11.13
N TYR A 253 13.29 -2.74 -10.74
CA TYR A 253 13.15 -1.31 -11.06
C TYR A 253 13.68 -0.38 -9.95
N VAL A 254 14.20 -0.92 -8.85
CA VAL A 254 14.70 -0.12 -7.71
C VAL A 254 15.81 0.83 -8.14
N GLU A 255 16.75 0.38 -8.99
CA GLU A 255 17.82 1.24 -9.51
C GLU A 255 17.24 2.41 -10.31
N GLN A 256 16.29 2.15 -11.20
CA GLN A 256 15.68 3.17 -12.05
C GLN A 256 14.90 4.19 -11.20
N LEU A 257 14.09 3.75 -10.25
CA LEU A 257 13.35 4.61 -9.32
C LEU A 257 14.30 5.45 -8.46
N THR A 258 15.41 4.87 -8.01
CA THR A 258 16.45 5.60 -7.24
C THR A 258 17.09 6.69 -8.10
N ARG A 259 17.44 6.40 -9.35
CA ARG A 259 18.01 7.39 -10.30
C ARG A 259 17.03 8.51 -10.66
N MET A 260 15.73 8.21 -10.72
CA MET A 260 14.67 9.21 -10.91
C MET A 260 14.52 10.15 -9.71
N GLY A 261 15.07 9.81 -8.54
CA GLY A 261 14.93 10.58 -7.32
C GLY A 261 13.57 10.39 -6.65
N VAL A 262 13.00 9.18 -6.72
CA VAL A 262 11.84 8.79 -5.90
C VAL A 262 12.27 8.75 -4.44
N HIS A 263 11.49 9.37 -3.55
CA HIS A 263 11.88 9.58 -2.15
C HIS A 263 11.64 8.37 -1.27
N SER A 264 10.60 7.58 -1.55
CA SER A 264 10.24 6.43 -0.72
C SER A 264 9.75 5.25 -1.56
N LEU A 265 10.25 4.07 -1.24
CA LEU A 265 9.85 2.78 -1.82
C LEU A 265 9.04 1.99 -0.79
N LYS A 266 7.76 1.76 -1.10
CA LYS A 266 6.79 1.21 -0.17
C LYS A 266 6.47 -0.25 -0.44
N ILE A 267 6.51 -1.05 0.62
CA ILE A 267 6.06 -2.44 0.62
C ILE A 267 4.62 -2.50 1.16
N GLU A 268 3.70 -3.14 0.43
CA GLU A 268 2.35 -3.47 0.94
C GLU A 268 2.40 -4.79 1.73
N GLY A 269 1.62 -4.89 2.80
CA GLY A 269 1.57 -6.15 3.53
C GLY A 269 1.29 -6.05 5.03
N ARG A 270 0.52 -5.07 5.53
CA ARG A 270 0.18 -4.95 6.96
C ARG A 270 -0.50 -6.18 7.56
N THR A 271 -1.14 -7.00 6.74
CA THR A 271 -1.81 -8.25 7.16
C THR A 271 -0.96 -9.50 6.90
N LYS A 272 0.23 -9.34 6.35
CA LYS A 272 1.16 -10.43 6.05
C LYS A 272 1.94 -10.87 7.30
N SER A 273 2.59 -12.03 7.21
CA SER A 273 3.37 -12.60 8.31
C SER A 273 4.61 -11.76 8.64
N PRO A 274 5.14 -11.85 9.87
CA PRO A 274 6.42 -11.24 10.23
C PRO A 274 7.59 -11.70 9.36
N TYR A 275 7.57 -12.95 8.88
CA TYR A 275 8.57 -13.48 7.94
C TYR A 275 8.56 -12.72 6.60
N TYR A 276 7.36 -12.53 6.03
CA TYR A 276 7.20 -11.74 4.81
C TYR A 276 7.77 -10.32 4.98
N VAL A 277 7.45 -9.64 6.09
CA VAL A 277 7.94 -8.29 6.37
C VAL A 277 9.47 -8.26 6.45
N ALA A 278 10.07 -9.20 7.18
CA ALA A 278 11.53 -9.30 7.30
C ALA A 278 12.20 -9.56 5.94
N ARG A 279 11.67 -10.55 5.19
CA ARG A 279 12.28 -10.96 3.93
C ARG A 279 12.19 -9.88 2.86
N THR A 280 11.03 -9.27 2.71
CA THR A 280 10.85 -8.18 1.74
C THR A 280 11.71 -6.97 2.10
N ALA A 281 11.75 -6.57 3.38
CA ALA A 281 12.62 -5.48 3.82
C ALA A 281 14.10 -5.75 3.50
N GLN A 282 14.60 -6.95 3.81
CA GLN A 282 15.98 -7.36 3.54
C GLN A 282 16.35 -7.24 2.05
N VAL A 283 15.50 -7.80 1.19
CA VAL A 283 15.75 -7.82 -0.26
C VAL A 283 15.72 -6.42 -0.86
N TYR A 284 14.70 -5.62 -0.54
CA TYR A 284 14.61 -4.25 -1.03
C TYR A 284 15.71 -3.35 -0.47
N ARG A 285 16.11 -3.53 0.80
CA ARG A 285 17.26 -2.81 1.36
C ARG A 285 18.53 -3.08 0.57
N ARG A 286 18.83 -4.35 0.27
CA ARG A 286 19.96 -4.74 -0.56
C ARG A 286 19.90 -4.12 -1.95
N ALA A 287 18.73 -4.16 -2.61
CA ALA A 287 18.57 -3.56 -3.92
C ALA A 287 18.81 -2.03 -3.91
N ILE A 288 18.36 -1.32 -2.87
CA ILE A 288 18.60 0.11 -2.70
C ILE A 288 20.09 0.37 -2.47
N ASP A 289 20.77 -0.38 -1.60
CA ASP A 289 22.19 -0.19 -1.31
C ASP A 289 23.07 -0.44 -2.52
N ASP A 290 22.75 -1.47 -3.31
CA ASP A 290 23.44 -1.77 -4.56
C ASP A 290 23.20 -0.65 -5.59
N ALA A 291 21.98 -0.16 -5.74
CA ALA A 291 21.66 0.96 -6.63
C ALA A 291 22.43 2.25 -6.27
N VAL A 292 22.45 2.62 -4.98
CA VAL A 292 23.15 3.82 -4.48
C VAL A 292 24.65 3.72 -4.64
N THR A 293 25.22 2.52 -4.50
CA THR A 293 26.66 2.26 -4.69
C THR A 293 27.05 2.04 -6.16
N GLY A 294 26.09 2.07 -7.09
CA GLY A 294 26.32 1.91 -8.52
C GLY A 294 26.62 0.47 -8.94
N LYS A 295 26.27 -0.51 -8.13
CA LYS A 295 26.33 -1.92 -8.52
C LYS A 295 25.15 -2.26 -9.43
N ALA A 296 25.38 -3.15 -10.38
CA ALA A 296 24.33 -3.69 -11.23
C ALA A 296 23.31 -4.49 -10.40
N PHE A 297 22.07 -4.51 -10.86
CA PHE A 297 21.02 -5.31 -10.26
C PHE A 297 21.41 -6.80 -10.19
N ASP A 298 21.24 -7.39 -9.01
CA ASP A 298 21.47 -8.82 -8.77
C ASP A 298 20.19 -9.62 -9.05
N PRO A 299 20.10 -10.41 -10.14
CA PRO A 299 18.92 -11.19 -10.45
C PRO A 299 18.53 -12.22 -9.40
N SER A 300 19.44 -12.61 -8.50
CA SER A 300 19.12 -13.54 -7.40
C SER A 300 18.05 -12.97 -6.44
N LEU A 301 17.94 -11.63 -6.35
CA LEU A 301 16.92 -10.96 -5.54
C LEU A 301 15.49 -11.27 -5.99
N LEU A 302 15.27 -11.62 -7.25
CA LEU A 302 13.96 -12.05 -7.75
C LEU A 302 13.55 -13.38 -7.11
N PHE A 303 14.47 -14.33 -7.05
CA PHE A 303 14.20 -15.66 -6.44
C PHE A 303 14.05 -15.58 -4.92
N GLU A 304 14.68 -14.59 -4.30
CA GLU A 304 14.57 -14.39 -2.86
C GLU A 304 13.19 -13.87 -2.43
N LEU A 305 12.36 -13.43 -3.37
CA LEU A 305 10.99 -12.93 -3.17
C LEU A 305 9.91 -13.94 -3.64
N GLU A 306 10.28 -15.12 -4.09
CA GLU A 306 9.38 -16.26 -4.35
C GLU A 306 9.15 -17.07 -3.08
#